data_80b84f5452354bfe974ea4cc3f4b4ded
#
_entry.id   80b84f5452354bfe974ea4cc3f4b4ded
#
_cell.length_a   1.000
_cell.length_b   1.000
_cell.length_c   1.000
_cell.angle_alpha   90.00
_cell.angle_beta   90.00
_cell.angle_gamma   90.00
#
_symmetry.space_group_name_H-M   'P 1'
#
loop_
_entity.id
_entity.type
_entity.pdbx_description
1 polymer ?
#
loop_
_entity_poly.entity_id
_entity_poly.type
_entity_poly.pdbx_seq_one_letter_code
_entity_poly.pdbx_strand_id
1 'polypeptide(L)'
;MKKMKLVIITILILNLSNFAKADLNISLKKYLDGKDLEKGLTQIYLLKRCSSVYAYASGIVLKSDAISSKNFIEISNNLLFKSVELMVIDENKKLEEAQEEAENNRKELFSNYITDGKKNWEKNKSHFKGSYISDDMAICSRLIKED
;
A
#
# COMPACT_ATOMS: atom_id res chain seq x y z
N MET A 1 18.59 49.70 -6.55
CA MET A 1 17.42 48.94 -6.96
C MET A 1 17.76 47.54 -7.55
N LYS A 2 18.57 46.73 -6.87
CA LYS A 2 18.99 45.39 -7.39
C LYS A 2 18.83 44.20 -6.37
N LYS A 3 18.18 44.43 -5.21
CA LYS A 3 18.09 43.43 -4.14
C LYS A 3 16.67 42.80 -3.97
N MET A 4 15.67 43.21 -4.81
CA MET A 4 14.27 42.77 -4.62
C MET A 4 13.82 41.66 -5.58
N LYS A 5 14.66 41.20 -6.50
CA LYS A 5 14.33 40.13 -7.46
C LYS A 5 14.72 38.72 -7.02
N LEU A 6 15.52 38.59 -5.96
CA LEU A 6 16.04 37.28 -5.51
C LEU A 6 15.11 36.57 -4.52
N VAL A 7 14.18 37.28 -3.86
CA VAL A 7 13.30 36.71 -2.82
C VAL A 7 12.09 36.00 -3.40
N ILE A 8 11.67 36.32 -4.62
CA ILE A 8 10.45 35.77 -5.23
C ILE A 8 10.69 34.37 -5.81
N ILE A 9 11.92 34.04 -6.19
CA ILE A 9 12.23 32.72 -6.80
C ILE A 9 12.33 31.62 -5.74
N THR A 10 12.69 31.96 -4.50
CA THR A 10 12.86 30.96 -3.42
C THR A 10 11.52 30.46 -2.84
N ILE A 11 10.43 31.21 -3.02
CA ILE A 11 9.09 30.83 -2.49
C ILE A 11 8.36 29.88 -3.43
N LEU A 12 8.74 29.82 -4.71
CA LEU A 12 8.05 28.98 -5.71
C LEU A 12 8.49 27.51 -5.71
N ILE A 13 9.61 27.18 -5.07
CA ILE A 13 10.17 25.82 -5.07
C ILE A 13 9.64 24.98 -3.88
N LEU A 14 9.02 25.60 -2.88
CA LEU A 14 8.53 24.92 -1.67
C LEU A 14 7.11 24.34 -1.79
N ASN A 15 6.45 24.47 -2.94
CA ASN A 15 5.07 23.97 -3.12
C ASN A 15 4.94 22.69 -3.97
N LEU A 16 6.04 22.02 -4.33
CA LEU A 16 5.99 20.84 -5.21
C LEU A 16 6.10 19.50 -4.48
N SER A 17 6.07 19.45 -3.16
CA SER A 17 6.19 18.19 -2.39
C SER A 17 4.92 17.81 -1.61
N ASN A 18 3.76 18.36 -1.97
CA ASN A 18 2.48 17.81 -1.54
C ASN A 18 1.95 16.82 -2.58
N PHE A 19 2.76 15.86 -3.03
CA PHE A 19 2.21 14.60 -3.49
C PHE A 19 1.49 14.01 -2.28
N ALA A 20 0.19 13.90 -2.38
CA ALA A 20 -0.68 13.34 -1.38
C ALA A 20 -0.03 12.08 -0.83
N LYS A 21 0.54 12.14 0.37
CA LYS A 21 0.68 10.95 1.20
C LYS A 21 -0.74 10.40 1.26
N ALA A 22 -1.01 9.39 0.44
CA ALA A 22 -2.25 8.63 0.58
C ALA A 22 -2.33 8.35 2.07
N ASP A 23 -3.44 8.75 2.70
CA ASP A 23 -3.58 8.65 4.15
C ASP A 23 -3.53 7.16 4.50
N LEU A 24 -2.33 6.68 4.82
CA LEU A 24 -2.00 5.27 5.06
C LEU A 24 -2.82 4.68 6.23
N ASN A 25 -3.49 5.54 6.97
CA ASN A 25 -4.31 5.20 8.13
C ASN A 25 -5.79 4.99 7.80
N ILE A 26 -6.21 5.19 6.54
CA ILE A 26 -7.60 4.90 6.15
C ILE A 26 -7.72 3.47 5.60
N SER A 27 -8.89 2.85 5.84
CA SER A 27 -9.18 1.53 5.26
C SER A 27 -9.18 1.58 3.73
N LEU A 28 -8.84 0.46 3.11
CA LEU A 28 -8.90 0.32 1.65
C LEU A 28 -10.32 0.62 1.12
N LYS A 29 -11.35 0.20 1.85
CA LYS A 29 -12.74 0.53 1.53
C LYS A 29 -12.96 2.04 1.39
N LYS A 30 -12.49 2.82 2.37
CA LYS A 30 -12.62 4.29 2.34
C LYS A 30 -11.78 4.91 1.23
N TYR A 31 -10.60 4.36 0.95
CA TYR A 31 -9.76 4.82 -0.15
C TYR A 31 -10.43 4.61 -1.52
N LEU A 32 -11.09 3.46 -1.72
CA LEU A 32 -11.73 3.11 -2.98
C LEU A 32 -13.08 3.78 -3.18
N ASP A 33 -13.66 4.38 -2.14
CA ASP A 33 -14.95 5.05 -2.23
C ASP A 33 -14.90 6.19 -3.25
N GLY A 34 -15.78 6.12 -4.26
CA GLY A 34 -15.85 7.07 -5.35
C GLY A 34 -14.67 7.04 -6.34
N LYS A 35 -13.75 6.07 -6.24
CA LYS A 35 -12.66 5.90 -7.19
C LYS A 35 -13.03 4.97 -8.33
N ASP A 36 -12.51 5.32 -9.50
CA ASP A 36 -12.55 4.48 -10.67
C ASP A 36 -11.52 3.36 -10.56
N LEU A 37 -11.99 2.13 -10.50
CA LEU A 37 -11.15 0.94 -10.36
C LEU A 37 -10.42 0.56 -11.65
N GLU A 38 -10.83 1.12 -12.81
CA GLU A 38 -10.16 0.88 -14.09
C GLU A 38 -8.94 1.80 -14.27
N LYS A 39 -8.80 2.83 -13.44
CA LYS A 39 -7.62 3.71 -13.49
C LYS A 39 -6.38 3.01 -12.96
N GLY A 40 -5.30 3.02 -13.74
CA GLY A 40 -4.02 2.40 -13.42
C GLY A 40 -3.49 2.79 -12.03
N LEU A 41 -3.52 4.07 -11.67
CA LEU A 41 -3.10 4.55 -10.34
C LEU A 41 -3.90 3.93 -9.19
N THR A 42 -5.23 3.74 -9.36
CA THR A 42 -6.07 3.10 -8.35
C THR A 42 -5.72 1.62 -8.22
N GLN A 43 -5.51 0.94 -9.35
CA GLN A 43 -5.12 -0.48 -9.38
C GLN A 43 -3.73 -0.68 -8.77
N ILE A 44 -2.75 0.15 -9.13
CA ILE A 44 -1.39 0.10 -8.56
C ILE A 44 -1.43 0.23 -7.04
N TYR A 45 -2.20 1.20 -6.51
CA TYR A 45 -2.34 1.36 -5.07
C TYR A 45 -3.04 0.16 -4.42
N LEU A 46 -4.12 -0.34 -5.00
CA LEU A 46 -4.85 -1.52 -4.54
C LEU A 46 -3.92 -2.74 -4.45
N LEU A 47 -3.14 -3.01 -5.49
CA LEU A 47 -2.21 -4.13 -5.54
C LEU A 47 -1.11 -4.01 -4.47
N LYS A 48 -0.49 -2.82 -4.31
CA LYS A 48 0.51 -2.57 -3.28
C LYS A 48 -0.07 -2.74 -1.86
N ARG A 49 -1.30 -2.26 -1.64
CA ARG A 49 -2.00 -2.39 -0.37
C ARG A 49 -2.31 -3.85 -0.05
N CYS A 50 -2.83 -4.59 -1.01
CA CYS A 50 -3.13 -6.02 -0.88
C CYS A 50 -1.85 -6.86 -0.68
N SER A 51 -0.78 -6.56 -1.42
CA SER A 51 0.53 -7.17 -1.17
C SER A 51 0.95 -7.02 0.28
N SER A 52 0.83 -5.82 0.83
CA SER A 52 1.25 -5.51 2.21
C SER A 52 0.42 -6.22 3.27
N VAL A 53 -0.91 -6.30 3.10
CA VAL A 53 -1.78 -6.97 4.07
C VAL A 53 -1.58 -8.49 4.05
N TYR A 54 -1.28 -9.09 2.88
CA TYR A 54 -0.94 -10.51 2.79
C TYR A 54 0.42 -10.82 3.40
N ALA A 55 1.43 -9.95 3.22
CA ALA A 55 2.71 -10.07 3.91
C ALA A 55 2.52 -10.02 5.43
N TYR A 56 1.68 -9.10 5.92
CA TYR A 56 1.34 -9.00 7.34
C TYR A 56 0.63 -10.26 7.85
N ALA A 57 -0.39 -10.77 7.13
CA ALA A 57 -1.10 -11.98 7.47
C ALA A 57 -0.17 -13.20 7.53
N SER A 58 0.76 -13.31 6.57
CA SER A 58 1.81 -14.35 6.57
C SER A 58 2.59 -14.36 7.90
N GLY A 59 3.06 -13.19 8.33
CA GLY A 59 3.81 -13.08 9.60
C GLY A 59 2.99 -13.46 10.83
N ILE A 60 1.70 -13.12 10.84
CA ILE A 60 0.81 -13.45 11.97
C ILE A 60 0.57 -14.95 12.11
N VAL A 61 0.36 -15.65 10.99
CA VAL A 61 0.04 -17.09 11.02
C VAL A 61 1.27 -18.01 11.02
N LEU A 62 2.46 -17.48 10.80
CA LEU A 62 3.70 -18.25 10.59
C LEU A 62 3.95 -19.34 11.67
N LYS A 63 3.70 -19.00 12.93
CA LYS A 63 3.95 -19.94 14.05
C LYS A 63 2.87 -21.00 14.20
N SER A 64 1.64 -20.72 13.74
CA SER A 64 0.49 -21.63 13.91
C SER A 64 0.19 -22.43 12.66
N ASP A 65 0.47 -21.87 11.47
CA ASP A 65 0.19 -22.46 10.17
C ASP A 65 1.22 -21.99 9.12
N ALA A 66 2.33 -22.74 9.05
CA ALA A 66 3.42 -22.43 8.13
C ALA A 66 3.02 -22.58 6.65
N ILE A 67 2.03 -23.45 6.33
CA ILE A 67 1.56 -23.64 4.96
C ILE A 67 0.79 -22.41 4.51
N SER A 68 -0.18 -21.96 5.32
CA SER A 68 -0.91 -20.71 5.02
C SER A 68 0.02 -19.50 4.98
N SER A 69 1.03 -19.44 5.87
CA SER A 69 2.03 -18.38 5.84
C SER A 69 2.77 -18.33 4.49
N LYS A 70 3.23 -19.49 4.00
CA LYS A 70 3.89 -19.57 2.69
C LYS A 70 2.98 -19.12 1.57
N ASN A 71 1.73 -19.59 1.55
CA ASN A 71 0.76 -19.19 0.53
C ASN A 71 0.51 -17.67 0.56
N PHE A 72 0.38 -17.07 1.73
CA PHE A 72 0.16 -15.62 1.85
C PHE A 72 1.35 -14.81 1.35
N ILE A 73 2.60 -15.24 1.60
CA ILE A 73 3.76 -14.52 1.09
C ILE A 73 3.90 -14.66 -0.43
N GLU A 74 3.53 -15.82 -1.01
CA GLU A 74 3.47 -16.00 -2.46
C GLU A 74 2.43 -15.07 -3.09
N ILE A 75 1.23 -14.97 -2.53
CA ILE A 75 0.19 -14.03 -2.96
C ILE A 75 0.70 -12.58 -2.87
N SER A 76 1.31 -12.22 -1.75
CA SER A 76 1.90 -10.89 -1.54
C SER A 76 2.90 -10.54 -2.65
N ASN A 77 3.81 -11.45 -2.97
CA ASN A 77 4.84 -11.21 -3.99
C ASN A 77 4.22 -11.08 -5.39
N ASN A 78 3.24 -11.92 -5.73
CA ASN A 78 2.54 -11.84 -7.03
C ASN A 78 1.80 -10.52 -7.19
N LEU A 79 1.11 -10.04 -6.16
CA LEU A 79 0.43 -8.74 -6.19
C LEU A 79 1.42 -7.56 -6.33
N LEU A 80 2.58 -7.65 -5.65
CA LEU A 80 3.62 -6.64 -5.80
C LEU A 80 4.16 -6.62 -7.23
N PHE A 81 4.44 -7.80 -7.80
CA PHE A 81 4.92 -7.93 -9.17
C PHE A 81 3.91 -7.32 -10.17
N LYS A 82 2.63 -7.65 -10.06
CA LYS A 82 1.56 -7.03 -10.88
C LYS A 82 1.54 -5.51 -10.73
N SER A 83 1.78 -4.97 -9.53
CA SER A 83 1.85 -3.51 -9.36
C SER A 83 3.03 -2.88 -10.09
N VAL A 84 4.19 -3.56 -10.09
CA VAL A 84 5.38 -3.12 -10.83
C VAL A 84 5.12 -3.14 -12.35
N GLU A 85 4.49 -4.19 -12.87
CA GLU A 85 4.12 -4.28 -14.28
C GLU A 85 3.24 -3.09 -14.71
N LEU A 86 2.20 -2.76 -13.92
CA LEU A 86 1.34 -1.62 -14.22
C LEU A 86 2.10 -0.28 -14.14
N MET A 87 3.03 -0.12 -13.20
CA MET A 87 3.84 1.09 -13.11
C MET A 87 4.74 1.27 -14.34
N VAL A 88 5.28 0.18 -14.88
CA VAL A 88 6.07 0.20 -16.13
C VAL A 88 5.20 0.51 -17.34
N ILE A 89 4.01 -0.11 -17.43
CA ILE A 89 3.13 0.01 -18.60
C ILE A 89 2.38 1.35 -18.61
N ASP A 90 1.73 1.69 -17.50
CA ASP A 90 0.79 2.83 -17.44
C ASP A 90 1.49 4.14 -17.09
N GLU A 91 2.58 4.08 -16.29
CA GLU A 91 3.31 5.27 -15.85
C GLU A 91 4.63 5.48 -16.62
N ASN A 92 4.99 4.60 -17.56
CA ASN A 92 6.26 4.62 -18.28
C ASN A 92 7.50 4.65 -17.39
N LYS A 93 7.42 4.07 -16.19
CA LYS A 93 8.57 3.99 -15.27
C LYS A 93 9.59 2.98 -15.75
N LYS A 94 10.86 3.21 -15.45
CA LYS A 94 11.89 2.18 -15.63
C LYS A 94 11.64 1.05 -14.63
N LEU A 95 11.97 -0.18 -15.02
CA LEU A 95 11.71 -1.37 -14.20
C LEU A 95 12.32 -1.24 -12.79
N GLU A 96 13.59 -0.81 -12.70
CA GLU A 96 14.30 -0.66 -11.43
C GLU A 96 13.63 0.39 -10.52
N GLU A 97 13.19 1.51 -11.10
CA GLU A 97 12.48 2.58 -10.38
C GLU A 97 11.12 2.10 -9.86
N ALA A 98 10.36 1.39 -10.71
CA ALA A 98 9.08 0.80 -10.34
C ALA A 98 9.23 -0.24 -9.22
N GLN A 99 10.26 -1.10 -9.29
CA GLN A 99 10.55 -2.08 -8.25
C GLN A 99 10.91 -1.43 -6.92
N GLU A 100 11.83 -0.45 -6.93
CA GLU A 100 12.23 0.27 -5.72
C GLU A 100 11.05 0.99 -5.07
N GLU A 101 10.24 1.68 -5.87
CA GLU A 101 9.04 2.37 -5.36
C GLU A 101 8.03 1.39 -4.78
N ALA A 102 7.71 0.31 -5.50
CA ALA A 102 6.75 -0.69 -5.04
C ALA A 102 7.19 -1.33 -3.71
N GLU A 103 8.47 -1.70 -3.59
CA GLU A 103 9.04 -2.26 -2.37
C GLU A 103 9.02 -1.27 -1.20
N ASN A 104 9.36 -0.01 -1.42
CA ASN A 104 9.34 1.00 -0.37
C ASN A 104 7.91 1.27 0.11
N ASN A 105 6.94 1.38 -0.79
CA ASN A 105 5.52 1.50 -0.44
C ASN A 105 5.01 0.27 0.32
N ARG A 106 5.39 -0.96 -0.11
CA ARG A 106 5.03 -2.19 0.60
C ARG A 106 5.57 -2.20 2.04
N LYS A 107 6.82 -1.82 2.23
CA LYS A 107 7.45 -1.75 3.57
C LYS A 107 6.73 -0.75 4.48
N GLU A 108 6.38 0.41 3.97
CA GLU A 108 5.67 1.43 4.73
C GLU A 108 4.27 0.95 5.14
N LEU A 109 3.48 0.43 4.19
CA LEU A 109 2.16 -0.14 4.45
C LEU A 109 2.21 -1.32 5.42
N PHE A 110 3.19 -2.20 5.26
CA PHE A 110 3.41 -3.34 6.16
C PHE A 110 3.71 -2.88 7.59
N SER A 111 4.56 -1.87 7.76
CA SER A 111 4.87 -1.27 9.07
C SER A 111 3.61 -0.71 9.76
N ASN A 112 2.71 -0.09 8.98
CA ASN A 112 1.43 0.40 9.48
C ASN A 112 0.53 -0.75 9.95
N TYR A 113 0.43 -1.85 9.17
CA TYR A 113 -0.33 -3.03 9.59
C TYR A 113 0.23 -3.66 10.86
N ILE A 114 1.56 -3.73 11.03
CA ILE A 114 2.18 -4.21 12.28
C ILE A 114 1.75 -3.33 13.45
N THR A 115 1.86 -2.01 13.30
CA THR A 115 1.54 -1.05 14.37
C THR A 115 0.07 -1.12 14.75
N ASP A 116 -0.83 -1.08 13.77
CA ASP A 116 -2.27 -1.05 14.03
C ASP A 116 -2.82 -2.42 14.43
N GLY A 117 -2.27 -3.50 13.88
CA GLY A 117 -2.61 -4.85 14.29
C GLY A 117 -2.18 -5.14 15.74
N LYS A 118 -1.03 -4.62 16.18
CA LYS A 118 -0.62 -4.69 17.58
C LYS A 118 -1.60 -3.95 18.50
N LYS A 119 -1.96 -2.72 18.16
CA LYS A 119 -2.97 -1.94 18.90
C LYS A 119 -4.31 -2.68 18.94
N ASN A 120 -4.73 -3.27 17.84
CA ASN A 120 -5.97 -4.03 17.76
C ASN A 120 -5.91 -5.30 18.62
N TRP A 121 -4.77 -6.00 18.64
CA TRP A 121 -4.56 -7.13 19.55
C TRP A 121 -4.68 -6.74 21.03
N GLU A 122 -4.09 -5.63 21.42
CA GLU A 122 -4.18 -5.13 22.80
C GLU A 122 -5.65 -4.90 23.22
N LYS A 123 -6.46 -4.35 22.31
CA LYS A 123 -7.86 -4.00 22.54
C LYS A 123 -8.82 -5.18 22.36
N ASN A 124 -8.69 -5.92 21.27
CA ASN A 124 -9.70 -6.89 20.79
C ASN A 124 -9.21 -8.34 20.84
N LYS A 125 -7.97 -8.60 21.27
CA LYS A 125 -7.31 -9.92 21.25
C LYS A 125 -7.32 -10.58 19.85
N SER A 126 -7.29 -9.76 18.82
CA SER A 126 -7.23 -10.18 17.43
C SER A 126 -6.38 -9.20 16.61
N HIS A 127 -5.56 -9.70 15.70
CA HIS A 127 -4.80 -8.86 14.77
C HIS A 127 -5.67 -8.26 13.66
N PHE A 128 -6.81 -8.88 13.38
CA PHE A 128 -7.68 -8.53 12.26
C PHE A 128 -9.07 -8.08 12.71
N LYS A 129 -9.78 -8.92 13.44
CA LYS A 129 -11.19 -8.72 13.81
C LYS A 129 -11.38 -7.43 14.62
N GLY A 130 -12.33 -6.60 14.17
CA GLY A 130 -12.64 -5.33 14.83
C GLY A 130 -11.74 -4.16 14.42
N SER A 131 -10.97 -4.32 13.32
CA SER A 131 -10.16 -3.25 12.72
C SER A 131 -10.35 -3.20 11.20
N TYR A 132 -9.91 -2.11 10.59
CA TYR A 132 -9.92 -1.95 9.13
C TYR A 132 -9.08 -3.01 8.40
N ILE A 133 -8.16 -3.67 9.10
CA ILE A 133 -7.30 -4.71 8.52
C ILE A 133 -8.14 -5.90 8.03
N SER A 134 -9.23 -6.24 8.76
CA SER A 134 -10.16 -7.29 8.31
C SER A 134 -10.92 -6.90 7.05
N ASP A 135 -11.28 -5.62 6.91
CA ASP A 135 -11.94 -5.11 5.71
C ASP A 135 -10.99 -5.10 4.51
N ASP A 136 -9.75 -4.67 4.71
CA ASP A 136 -8.70 -4.71 3.69
C ASP A 136 -8.45 -6.15 3.22
N MET A 137 -8.34 -7.12 4.15
CA MET A 137 -8.22 -8.55 3.81
C MET A 137 -9.42 -9.05 3.00
N ALA A 138 -10.64 -8.65 3.37
CA ALA A 138 -11.85 -9.07 2.66
C ALA A 138 -11.91 -8.52 1.23
N ILE A 139 -11.46 -7.29 1.00
CA ILE A 139 -11.36 -6.70 -0.34
C ILE A 139 -10.29 -7.43 -1.15
N CYS A 140 -9.10 -7.61 -0.58
CA CYS A 140 -7.98 -8.26 -1.25
C CYS A 140 -8.25 -9.73 -1.58
N SER A 141 -9.02 -10.43 -0.75
CA SER A 141 -9.39 -11.83 -1.02
C SER A 141 -10.35 -11.99 -2.21
N ARG A 142 -11.14 -10.95 -2.50
CA ARG A 142 -12.00 -10.94 -3.71
C ARG A 142 -11.16 -10.74 -4.97
N LEU A 143 -10.21 -9.82 -4.92
CA LEU A 143 -9.29 -9.55 -6.03
C LEU A 143 -8.55 -10.82 -6.53
N ILE A 144 -8.20 -11.72 -5.62
CA ILE A 144 -7.46 -12.95 -5.97
C ILE A 144 -8.36 -14.05 -6.54
N LYS A 145 -9.65 -14.02 -6.24
CA LYS A 145 -10.62 -15.05 -6.72
C LYS A 145 -11.13 -14.76 -8.13
N GLU A 146 -10.96 -13.53 -8.60
CA GLU A 146 -11.43 -13.06 -9.90
C GLU A 146 -10.37 -13.22 -11.00
N ASP A 147 -9.12 -13.56 -10.63
CA ASP A 147 -8.02 -13.92 -11.53
C ASP A 147 -7.97 -15.45 -11.73
#